data_784bf484880df9f50790c10ed2450c09
#
_entry.id   784bf484880df9f50790c10ed2450c09
#
_cell.length_a   1.000
_cell.length_b   1.000
_cell.length_c   1.000
_cell.angle_alpha   90.00
_cell.angle_beta   90.00
_cell.angle_gamma   90.00
#
_symmetry.space_group_name_H-M   'P 1'
#
loop_
_entity.id
_entity.type
_entity.pdbx_description
1 polymer ?
#
loop_
_entity_poly.entity_id
_entity_poly.type
_entity_poly.pdbx_seq_one_letter_code
_entity_poly.pdbx_strand_id
1 'polypeptide(L)'
;MWGVYWLPLRHLEGLGFTGASAGMALYIGCLVVLLPFTLRFGATIRTQWRVLLFSSLLTGAAFSLFTTALALTDVIRAILLFYLTPAWGTILGLLFLGERLDRARILALLFAFAGLAVILGGNGGIPIPRTTGDIFALLSGIFWAVGSMGLLKAPEIPARV
;
A
#
# COMPACT_ATOMS: atom_id res chain seq x y z
N MET A 1 1.14 6.19 11.90
CA MET A 1 2.24 6.75 11.08
C MET A 1 1.73 7.44 9.81
N TRP A 2 0.76 6.91 9.08
CA TRP A 2 0.23 7.51 7.83
C TRP A 2 -0.38 8.91 8.00
N GLY A 3 -1.01 9.20 9.16
CA GLY A 3 -1.62 10.50 9.42
C GLY A 3 -0.66 11.70 9.49
N VAL A 4 0.66 11.46 9.60
CA VAL A 4 1.68 12.50 9.70
C VAL A 4 2.45 12.69 8.38
N TYR A 5 2.25 11.78 7.41
CA TYR A 5 2.96 11.78 6.12
C TYR A 5 2.77 13.08 5.31
N TRP A 6 1.62 13.70 5.42
CA TRP A 6 1.31 14.96 4.72
C TRP A 6 2.17 16.14 5.17
N LEU A 7 2.69 16.12 6.39
CA LEU A 7 3.44 17.22 7.00
C LEU A 7 4.80 17.44 6.29
N PRO A 8 5.70 16.43 6.18
CA PRO A 8 6.93 16.56 5.42
C PRO A 8 6.67 16.76 3.92
N LEU A 9 5.58 16.18 3.37
CA LEU A 9 5.22 16.39 1.97
C LEU A 9 4.93 17.87 1.69
N ARG A 10 4.09 18.52 2.51
CA ARG A 10 3.82 19.95 2.38
C ARG A 10 5.05 20.83 2.55
N HIS A 11 5.96 20.44 3.45
CA HIS A 11 7.21 21.17 3.61
C HIS A 11 8.05 21.13 2.34
N LEU A 12 8.17 19.96 1.71
CA LEU A 12 8.88 19.81 0.44
C LEU A 12 8.20 20.54 -0.72
N GLU A 13 6.87 20.56 -0.76
CA GLU A 13 6.12 21.36 -1.74
C GLU A 13 6.42 22.85 -1.58
N GLY A 14 6.53 23.35 -0.34
CA GLY A 14 6.94 24.72 -0.04
C GLY A 14 8.38 25.07 -0.47
N LEU A 15 9.25 24.04 -0.62
CA LEU A 15 10.61 24.18 -1.14
C LEU A 15 10.70 24.04 -2.68
N GLY A 16 9.55 23.90 -3.37
CA GLY A 16 9.48 23.81 -4.84
C GLY A 16 9.48 22.39 -5.40
N PHE A 17 9.46 21.36 -4.56
CA PHE A 17 9.24 19.98 -5.01
C PHE A 17 7.75 19.77 -5.22
N THR A 18 7.33 19.26 -6.39
CA THR A 18 5.91 19.06 -6.69
C THR A 18 5.62 17.61 -7.08
N GLY A 19 4.46 17.10 -6.67
CA GLY A 19 3.97 15.79 -7.07
C GLY A 19 4.95 14.64 -6.83
N ALA A 20 5.35 13.93 -7.89
CA ALA A 20 6.23 12.76 -7.80
C ALA A 20 7.62 13.09 -7.23
N SER A 21 8.15 14.28 -7.48
CA SER A 21 9.48 14.68 -6.98
C SER A 21 9.52 14.85 -5.46
N ALA A 22 8.46 15.37 -4.86
CA ALA A 22 8.33 15.45 -3.40
C ALA A 22 8.26 14.05 -2.76
N GLY A 23 7.51 13.13 -3.36
CA GLY A 23 7.45 11.73 -2.94
C GLY A 23 8.83 11.05 -3.03
N MET A 24 9.54 11.20 -4.15
CA MET A 24 10.89 10.66 -4.34
C MET A 24 11.87 11.21 -3.31
N ALA A 25 11.85 12.51 -3.03
CA ALA A 25 12.71 13.13 -2.02
C ALA A 25 12.49 12.54 -0.63
N LEU A 26 11.21 12.30 -0.25
CA LEU A 26 10.88 11.62 1.01
C LEU A 26 11.42 10.20 1.06
N TYR A 27 11.28 9.41 0.00
CA TYR A 27 11.78 8.04 -0.04
C TYR A 27 13.32 7.98 0.00
N ILE A 28 13.99 8.89 -0.70
CA ILE A 28 15.45 9.01 -0.64
C ILE A 28 15.88 9.40 0.78
N GLY A 29 15.20 10.35 1.42
CA GLY A 29 15.44 10.72 2.80
C GLY A 29 15.28 9.56 3.77
N CYS A 30 14.18 8.80 3.65
CA CYS A 30 13.96 7.59 4.43
C CYS A 30 15.05 6.53 4.17
N LEU A 31 15.47 6.34 2.92
CA LEU A 31 16.55 5.40 2.58
C LEU A 31 17.86 5.79 3.27
N VAL A 32 18.23 7.05 3.20
CA VAL A 32 19.48 7.55 3.83
C VAL A 32 19.46 7.35 5.35
N VAL A 33 18.32 7.64 6.00
CA VAL A 33 18.16 7.46 7.45
C VAL A 33 18.16 5.99 7.85
N LEU A 34 17.52 5.12 7.05
CA LEU A 34 17.40 3.69 7.36
C LEU A 34 18.63 2.88 6.95
N LEU A 35 19.45 3.37 6.01
CA LEU A 35 20.62 2.67 5.50
C LEU A 35 21.55 2.15 6.60
N PRO A 36 21.97 2.94 7.61
CA PRO A 36 22.85 2.44 8.68
C PRO A 36 22.20 1.35 9.52
N PHE A 37 20.87 1.36 9.66
CA PHE A 37 20.13 0.32 10.37
C PHE A 37 20.05 -0.97 9.54
N THR A 38 19.81 -0.86 8.23
CA THR A 38 19.75 -2.02 7.33
C THR A 38 21.10 -2.72 7.22
N LEU A 39 22.20 -1.99 7.27
CA LEU A 39 23.55 -2.57 7.25
C LEU A 39 23.82 -3.49 8.44
N ARG A 40 23.18 -3.26 9.59
CA ARG A 40 23.28 -4.15 10.78
C ARG A 40 22.61 -5.51 10.55
N PHE A 41 21.67 -5.58 9.65
CA PHE A 41 20.92 -6.79 9.29
C PHE A 41 21.41 -7.45 8.01
N GLY A 42 22.63 -7.13 7.58
CA GLY A 42 23.20 -7.58 6.30
C GLY A 42 23.17 -9.10 6.11
N ALA A 43 23.33 -9.88 7.18
CA ALA A 43 23.23 -11.34 7.12
C ALA A 43 21.81 -11.79 6.76
N THR A 44 20.79 -11.24 7.42
CA THR A 44 19.39 -11.55 7.14
C THR A 44 18.98 -11.08 5.75
N ILE A 45 19.43 -9.89 5.35
CA ILE A 45 19.18 -9.37 3.99
C ILE A 45 19.79 -10.30 2.94
N ARG A 46 21.00 -10.79 3.17
CA ARG A 46 21.69 -11.69 2.24
C ARG A 46 21.02 -13.06 2.12
N THR A 47 20.46 -13.59 3.20
CA THR A 47 19.76 -14.89 3.18
C THR A 47 18.37 -14.77 2.58
N GLN A 48 17.66 -13.66 2.80
CA GLN A 48 16.27 -13.46 2.40
C GLN A 48 16.12 -12.46 1.22
N TRP A 49 17.19 -12.15 0.50
CA TRP A 49 17.22 -11.07 -0.48
C TRP A 49 16.13 -11.19 -1.56
N ARG A 50 15.78 -12.42 -1.98
CA ARG A 50 14.73 -12.64 -3.01
C ARG A 50 13.36 -12.20 -2.52
N VAL A 51 13.01 -12.56 -1.30
CA VAL A 51 11.70 -12.19 -0.69
C VAL A 51 11.66 -10.70 -0.43
N LEU A 52 12.74 -10.13 0.13
CA LEU A 52 12.86 -8.70 0.38
C LEU A 52 12.78 -7.90 -0.92
N LEU A 53 13.52 -8.30 -1.95
CA LEU A 53 13.50 -7.64 -3.24
C LEU A 53 12.10 -7.69 -3.89
N PHE A 54 11.48 -8.87 -3.91
CA PHE A 54 10.14 -9.04 -4.46
C PHE A 54 9.11 -8.18 -3.72
N SER A 55 9.09 -8.24 -2.39
CA SER A 55 8.17 -7.45 -1.57
C SER A 55 8.43 -5.95 -1.71
N SER A 56 9.68 -5.51 -1.72
CA SER A 56 10.04 -4.10 -1.88
C SER A 56 9.67 -3.55 -3.26
N LEU A 57 9.88 -4.32 -4.32
CA LEU A 57 9.48 -3.93 -5.67
C LEU A 57 7.97 -3.77 -5.78
N LEU A 58 7.20 -4.72 -5.22
CA LEU A 58 5.74 -4.65 -5.25
C LEU A 58 5.20 -3.51 -4.39
N THR A 59 5.73 -3.30 -3.19
CA THR A 59 5.30 -2.19 -2.34
C THR A 59 5.73 -0.84 -2.95
N GLY A 60 6.91 -0.74 -3.53
CA GLY A 60 7.36 0.44 -4.26
C GLY A 60 6.47 0.74 -5.47
N ALA A 61 6.13 -0.28 -6.26
CA ALA A 61 5.19 -0.16 -7.38
C ALA A 61 3.79 0.25 -6.89
N ALA A 62 3.32 -0.31 -5.77
CA ALA A 62 2.05 0.08 -5.16
C ALA A 62 2.03 1.58 -4.83
N PHE A 63 3.08 2.10 -4.22
CA PHE A 63 3.19 3.54 -3.93
C PHE A 63 3.22 4.39 -5.18
N SER A 64 3.99 4.00 -6.21
CA SER A 64 4.06 4.72 -7.47
C SER A 64 2.71 4.77 -8.17
N LEU A 65 1.99 3.64 -8.20
CA LEU A 65 0.65 3.56 -8.75
C LEU A 65 -0.35 4.42 -7.96
N PHE A 66 -0.27 4.39 -6.63
CA PHE A 66 -1.15 5.18 -5.78
C PHE A 66 -0.94 6.68 -5.95
N THR A 67 0.31 7.16 -5.95
CA THR A 67 0.62 8.58 -6.18
C THR A 67 0.19 9.03 -7.58
N THR A 68 0.36 8.19 -8.59
CA THR A 68 -0.14 8.47 -9.95
C THR A 68 -1.67 8.49 -9.99
N ALA A 69 -2.32 7.58 -9.28
CA ALA A 69 -3.78 7.57 -9.18
C ALA A 69 -4.32 8.87 -8.58
N LEU A 70 -3.70 9.38 -7.51
CA LEU A 70 -4.09 10.66 -6.90
C LEU A 70 -4.00 11.86 -7.87
N ALA A 71 -3.12 11.79 -8.87
CA ALA A 71 -3.00 12.82 -9.88
C ALA A 71 -4.03 12.67 -11.03
N LEU A 72 -4.56 11.47 -11.26
CA LEU A 72 -5.40 11.15 -12.42
C LEU A 72 -6.88 10.95 -12.09
N THR A 73 -7.26 10.82 -10.82
CA THR A 73 -8.65 10.66 -10.38
C THR A 73 -8.92 11.44 -9.10
N ASP A 74 -10.19 11.48 -8.70
CA ASP A 74 -10.57 12.10 -7.44
C ASP A 74 -9.87 11.43 -6.24
N VAL A 75 -9.33 12.24 -5.33
CA VAL A 75 -8.52 11.78 -4.19
C VAL A 75 -9.30 10.83 -3.28
N ILE A 76 -10.57 11.14 -3.01
CA ILE A 76 -11.43 10.31 -2.16
C ILE A 76 -11.62 8.95 -2.83
N ARG A 77 -11.87 8.97 -4.13
CA ARG A 77 -12.09 7.76 -4.94
C ARG A 77 -10.83 6.90 -5.00
N ALA A 78 -9.66 7.48 -5.21
CA ALA A 78 -8.38 6.78 -5.20
C ALA A 78 -8.12 6.10 -3.84
N ILE A 79 -8.33 6.83 -2.74
CA ILE A 79 -8.16 6.29 -1.38
C ILE A 79 -9.12 5.13 -1.12
N LEU A 80 -10.37 5.26 -1.51
CA LEU A 80 -11.39 4.23 -1.28
C LEU A 80 -11.09 2.95 -2.07
N LEU A 81 -10.64 3.08 -3.33
CA LEU A 81 -10.23 1.93 -4.14
C LEU A 81 -8.97 1.26 -3.60
N PHE A 82 -8.02 2.03 -3.08
CA PHE A 82 -6.86 1.48 -2.38
C PHE A 82 -7.27 0.74 -1.09
N TYR A 83 -8.25 1.23 -0.35
CA TYR A 83 -8.74 0.59 0.88
C TYR A 83 -9.48 -0.74 0.67
N LEU A 84 -9.63 -1.19 -0.57
CA LEU A 84 -9.97 -2.60 -0.87
C LEU A 84 -8.81 -3.58 -0.56
N THR A 85 -7.64 -3.07 -0.19
CA THR A 85 -6.46 -3.88 0.20
C THR A 85 -6.75 -5.00 1.20
N PRO A 86 -7.55 -4.82 2.29
CA PRO A 86 -7.88 -5.91 3.20
C PRO A 86 -8.68 -7.04 2.54
N ALA A 87 -9.49 -6.73 1.53
CA ALA A 87 -10.21 -7.74 0.75
C ALA A 87 -9.23 -8.56 -0.09
N TRP A 88 -8.30 -7.91 -0.78
CA TRP A 88 -7.23 -8.59 -1.51
C TRP A 88 -6.35 -9.43 -0.59
N GLY A 89 -5.96 -8.89 0.57
CA GLY A 89 -5.21 -9.64 1.59
C GLY A 89 -5.96 -10.88 2.07
N THR A 90 -7.28 -10.80 2.24
CA THR A 90 -8.10 -11.95 2.63
C THR A 90 -8.16 -12.99 1.52
N ILE A 91 -8.42 -12.59 0.27
CA ILE A 91 -8.46 -13.50 -0.89
C ILE A 91 -7.12 -14.22 -1.04
N LEU A 92 -6.01 -13.48 -0.97
CA LEU A 92 -4.68 -14.05 -1.06
C LEU A 92 -4.36 -14.97 0.12
N GLY A 93 -4.79 -14.61 1.34
CA GLY A 93 -4.64 -15.43 2.54
C GLY A 93 -5.34 -16.79 2.41
N LEU A 94 -6.56 -16.79 1.86
CA LEU A 94 -7.31 -18.01 1.56
C LEU A 94 -6.62 -18.88 0.51
N LEU A 95 -6.16 -18.26 -0.59
CA LEU A 95 -5.61 -19.00 -1.74
C LEU A 95 -4.20 -19.52 -1.48
N PHE A 96 -3.36 -18.75 -0.79
CA PHE A 96 -1.93 -19.02 -0.68
C PHE A 96 -1.44 -19.40 0.71
N LEU A 97 -2.15 -19.00 1.78
CA LEU A 97 -1.79 -19.35 3.16
C LEU A 97 -2.68 -20.43 3.76
N GLY A 98 -3.75 -20.83 3.05
CA GLY A 98 -4.71 -21.80 3.61
C GLY A 98 -5.48 -21.27 4.82
N GLU A 99 -5.55 -19.93 4.96
CA GLU A 99 -6.31 -19.30 6.04
C GLU A 99 -7.79 -19.68 5.92
N ARG A 100 -8.46 -19.78 7.06
CA ARG A 100 -9.92 -20.03 7.08
C ARG A 100 -10.65 -18.70 7.28
N LEU A 101 -11.75 -18.54 6.57
CA LEU A 101 -12.67 -17.42 6.81
C LEU A 101 -13.34 -17.62 8.17
N ASP A 102 -12.99 -16.80 9.14
CA ASP A 102 -13.75 -16.67 10.37
C ASP A 102 -14.94 -15.72 10.17
N ARG A 103 -16.04 -15.96 10.90
CA ARG A 103 -17.25 -15.14 10.85
C ARG A 103 -16.97 -13.67 11.16
N ALA A 104 -16.07 -13.39 12.10
CA ALA A 104 -15.65 -12.04 12.42
C ALA A 104 -15.00 -11.33 11.20
N ARG A 105 -14.16 -12.04 10.44
CA ARG A 105 -13.50 -11.51 9.24
C ARG A 105 -14.50 -11.24 8.11
N ILE A 106 -15.47 -12.12 7.93
CA ILE A 106 -16.57 -11.93 6.95
C ILE A 106 -17.37 -10.68 7.32
N LEU A 107 -17.80 -10.56 8.58
CA LEU A 107 -18.54 -9.39 9.05
C LEU A 107 -17.73 -8.09 8.89
N ALA A 108 -16.45 -8.10 9.23
CA ALA A 108 -15.57 -6.94 9.05
C ALA A 108 -15.48 -6.51 7.59
N LEU A 109 -15.35 -7.46 6.65
CA LEU A 109 -15.35 -7.17 5.22
C LEU A 109 -16.71 -6.63 4.75
N LEU A 110 -17.82 -7.19 5.21
CA LEU A 110 -19.16 -6.71 4.86
C LEU A 110 -19.36 -5.28 5.34
N PHE A 111 -18.98 -4.96 6.59
CA PHE A 111 -19.04 -3.58 7.10
C PHE A 111 -18.13 -2.63 6.34
N ALA A 112 -16.92 -3.06 5.99
CA ALA A 112 -15.99 -2.24 5.19
C ALA A 112 -16.56 -1.95 3.80
N PHE A 113 -17.12 -2.96 3.12
CA PHE A 113 -17.75 -2.77 1.81
C PHE A 113 -19.02 -1.94 1.90
N ALA A 114 -19.84 -2.12 2.94
CA ALA A 114 -21.02 -1.30 3.17
C ALA A 114 -20.66 0.17 3.40
N GLY A 115 -19.66 0.43 4.25
CA GLY A 115 -19.13 1.78 4.45
C GLY A 115 -18.60 2.41 3.16
N LEU A 116 -17.84 1.64 2.37
CA LEU A 116 -17.36 2.05 1.06
C LEU A 116 -18.51 2.41 0.11
N ALA A 117 -19.55 1.57 0.06
CA ALA A 117 -20.72 1.79 -0.77
C ALA A 117 -21.51 3.05 -0.36
N VAL A 118 -21.63 3.31 0.95
CA VAL A 118 -22.29 4.53 1.47
C VAL A 118 -21.51 5.78 1.06
N ILE A 119 -20.18 5.79 1.21
CA ILE A 119 -19.34 6.94 0.89
C ILE A 119 -19.33 7.21 -0.63
N LEU A 120 -19.20 6.18 -1.45
CA LEU A 120 -19.19 6.32 -2.91
C LEU A 120 -20.60 6.51 -3.49
N GLY A 121 -21.61 5.90 -2.88
CA GLY A 121 -23.00 5.97 -3.31
C GLY A 121 -23.63 7.33 -3.05
N GLY A 122 -23.17 8.09 -2.06
CA GLY A 122 -23.64 9.45 -1.76
C GLY A 122 -23.44 10.45 -2.91
N ASN A 123 -22.46 10.18 -3.79
CA ASN A 123 -22.20 10.97 -5.01
C ASN A 123 -22.63 10.23 -6.31
N GLY A 124 -23.51 9.24 -6.22
CA GLY A 124 -24.14 8.59 -7.40
C GLY A 124 -23.29 7.58 -8.15
N GLY A 125 -22.26 6.98 -7.55
CA GLY A 125 -21.39 6.03 -8.24
C GLY A 125 -21.10 4.74 -7.50
N ILE A 126 -21.38 3.61 -8.14
CA ILE A 126 -20.84 2.31 -7.73
C ILE A 126 -19.29 2.38 -7.84
N PRO A 127 -18.51 1.73 -6.94
CA PRO A 127 -17.05 1.73 -6.94
C PRO A 127 -16.43 0.92 -8.09
N ILE A 128 -16.96 1.09 -9.30
CA ILE A 128 -16.40 0.50 -10.51
C ILE A 128 -15.34 1.46 -11.04
N PRO A 129 -14.13 0.98 -11.35
CA PRO A 129 -13.10 1.78 -12.01
C PRO A 129 -13.64 2.37 -13.32
N ARG A 130 -13.58 3.70 -13.45
CA ARG A 130 -14.07 4.43 -14.63
C ARG A 130 -12.95 5.16 -15.37
N THR A 131 -11.88 5.47 -14.64
CA THR A 131 -10.73 6.20 -15.15
C THR A 131 -9.46 5.36 -15.03
N THR A 132 -8.42 5.74 -15.77
CA THR A 132 -7.09 5.13 -15.62
C THR A 132 -6.55 5.28 -14.20
N GLY A 133 -6.84 6.42 -13.56
CA GLY A 133 -6.48 6.66 -12.16
C GLY A 133 -7.15 5.68 -11.20
N ASP A 134 -8.42 5.34 -11.43
CA ASP A 134 -9.14 4.34 -10.63
C ASP A 134 -8.51 2.95 -10.74
N ILE A 135 -8.08 2.57 -11.97
CA ILE A 135 -7.39 1.31 -12.20
C ILE A 135 -6.06 1.28 -11.47
N PHE A 136 -5.30 2.36 -11.51
CA PHE A 136 -4.02 2.47 -10.79
C PHE A 136 -4.22 2.40 -9.27
N ALA A 137 -5.26 3.03 -8.73
CA ALA A 137 -5.60 2.94 -7.31
C ALA A 137 -5.92 1.50 -6.89
N LEU A 138 -6.71 0.79 -7.70
CA LEU A 138 -7.07 -0.61 -7.44
C LEU A 138 -5.84 -1.53 -7.51
N LEU A 139 -5.02 -1.40 -8.56
CA LEU A 139 -3.79 -2.16 -8.74
C LEU A 139 -2.80 -1.90 -7.61
N SER A 140 -2.71 -0.65 -7.12
CA SER A 140 -1.86 -0.32 -5.99
C SER A 140 -2.24 -1.10 -4.74
N GLY A 141 -3.54 -1.27 -4.46
CA GLY A 141 -4.04 -2.09 -3.35
C GLY A 141 -3.68 -3.57 -3.50
N ILE A 142 -3.78 -4.12 -4.71
CA ILE A 142 -3.39 -5.50 -5.01
C ILE A 142 -1.88 -5.69 -4.81
N PHE A 143 -1.06 -4.81 -5.37
CA PHE A 143 0.40 -4.89 -5.27
C PHE A 143 0.87 -4.75 -3.82
N TRP A 144 0.22 -3.87 -3.05
CA TRP A 144 0.46 -3.76 -1.62
C TRP A 144 0.13 -5.06 -0.88
N ALA A 145 -1.02 -5.66 -1.14
CA ALA A 145 -1.43 -6.90 -0.52
C ALA A 145 -0.47 -8.06 -0.85
N VAL A 146 -0.08 -8.21 -2.12
CA VAL A 146 0.88 -9.25 -2.54
C VAL A 146 2.27 -9.02 -1.96
N GLY A 147 2.76 -7.78 -1.98
CA GLY A 147 4.06 -7.43 -1.41
C GLY A 147 4.14 -7.69 0.09
N SER A 148 3.09 -7.31 0.82
CA SER A 148 2.99 -7.56 2.26
C SER A 148 2.93 -9.05 2.60
N MET A 149 2.23 -9.85 1.79
CA MET A 149 2.16 -11.30 1.97
C MET A 149 3.51 -11.99 1.79
N GLY A 150 4.35 -11.49 0.88
CA GLY A 150 5.70 -11.99 0.71
C GLY A 150 6.51 -11.95 2.01
N LEU A 151 6.37 -10.85 2.77
CA LEU A 151 7.04 -10.69 4.07
C LEU A 151 6.47 -11.63 5.15
N LEU A 152 5.16 -11.88 5.14
CA LEU A 152 4.51 -12.79 6.09
C LEU A 152 4.95 -14.25 5.92
N LYS A 153 5.35 -14.64 4.73
CA LYS A 153 5.87 -16.00 4.44
C LYS A 153 7.35 -16.19 4.83
N ALA A 154 8.03 -15.15 5.25
CA ALA A 154 9.43 -15.19 5.67
C ALA A 154 9.55 -15.11 7.20
N PRO A 155 9.31 -16.21 7.93
CA PRO A 155 9.23 -16.21 9.41
C PRO A 155 10.55 -15.87 10.10
N GLU A 156 11.66 -15.91 9.37
CA GLU A 156 13.00 -15.61 9.89
C GLU A 156 13.34 -14.11 9.86
N ILE A 157 12.47 -13.27 9.29
CA ILE A 157 12.69 -11.82 9.30
C ILE A 157 12.07 -11.27 10.59
N PRO A 158 12.91 -10.81 11.55
CA PRO A 158 12.38 -10.24 12.77
C PRO A 158 11.55 -8.98 12.44
N ALA A 159 10.40 -8.83 13.11
CA ALA A 159 9.48 -7.71 12.89
C ALA A 159 10.10 -6.31 13.16
N ARG A 160 11.37 -6.26 13.51
CA ARG A 160 12.16 -5.05 13.76
C ARG A 160 13.04 -4.64 12.59
N VAL A 161 12.98 -5.35 11.47
CA VAL A 161 13.70 -5.01 10.22
C VAL A 161 12.71 -4.28 9.22
#